data_f9c6f3d01f7b85914e94f90d5681bed3
#
_entry.id   f9c6f3d01f7b85914e94f90d5681bed3
#
_cell.length_a   1.000
_cell.length_b   1.000
_cell.length_c   1.000
_cell.angle_alpha   90.00
_cell.angle_beta   90.00
_cell.angle_gamma   90.00
#
_symmetry.space_group_name_H-M   'P 1'
#
loop_
_entity.id
_entity.type
_entity.pdbx_description
1 polymer ?
#
loop_
_entity_poly.entity_id
_entity_poly.type
_entity_poly.pdbx_seq_one_letter_code
_entity_poly.pdbx_strand_id
1 'polypeptide(L)'
;MNTAARRLVAGLTSPWSLGFSAFGVAYGIYHSWDATQSGSKYDLGEDLAGKTYIVTGATSGIGQAAAEELAKRNARVIMACRNREKCVEVRREIVLNTRNKQVYCRQCDLADFDSIVSFVSKLSKGKFELDRIDGIVHNAGTMEPERKVNKDGIEQTLATNHMGAFLMTGLLLEKLQAQPNPVRIVFVNTNLIQKKTELNFANFNEELQPKKAETDEEKALPKKWDAYEVYKRTKLAEAMFAKDLSDKLKDTNITVTMADPGRTKSNIAKAVDGEMFFLSRWLLKPISFAFGERRVEKAVRPVLYAVADPAMEGQRGIFVNRERKEQEWGEKVEDADVRRKLWATSERWTRFPERLEQLHQFIAGGEDGKLPAALEAKAAEASSAGRSWKTLWLW
;
A
#
# COMPACT_ATOMS: atom_id res chain seq x y z
N MET A 1 26.40 60.36 -12.93
CA MET A 1 26.65 58.93 -13.07
C MET A 1 27.57 58.71 -14.28
N ASN A 2 28.74 58.11 -14.09
CA ASN A 2 29.75 57.91 -15.11
C ASN A 2 29.24 56.90 -16.18
N THR A 3 29.61 57.06 -17.43
CA THR A 3 29.18 56.23 -18.56
C THR A 3 29.39 54.71 -18.31
N ALA A 4 30.44 54.37 -17.56
CA ALA A 4 30.74 53.01 -17.15
C ALA A 4 29.64 52.46 -16.19
N ALA A 5 29.20 53.25 -15.22
CA ALA A 5 28.13 52.84 -14.28
C ALA A 5 26.77 52.64 -14.98
N ARG A 6 26.47 53.48 -16.00
CA ARG A 6 25.24 53.29 -16.82
C ARG A 6 25.27 52.00 -17.64
N ARG A 7 26.41 51.60 -18.21
CA ARG A 7 26.58 50.34 -18.96
C ARG A 7 26.47 49.12 -18.03
N LEU A 8 26.99 49.21 -16.82
CA LEU A 8 26.93 48.13 -15.84
C LEU A 8 25.50 47.90 -15.35
N VAL A 9 24.77 48.99 -15.04
CA VAL A 9 23.34 48.90 -14.68
C VAL A 9 22.48 48.39 -15.83
N ALA A 10 22.72 48.85 -17.07
CA ALA A 10 22.02 48.34 -18.24
C ALA A 10 22.28 46.87 -18.51
N GLY A 11 23.51 46.38 -18.24
CA GLY A 11 23.84 44.95 -18.32
C GLY A 11 23.13 44.12 -17.24
N LEU A 12 23.06 44.62 -16.00
CA LEU A 12 22.40 43.94 -14.87
C LEU A 12 20.87 43.95 -14.97
N THR A 13 20.30 44.97 -15.68
CA THR A 13 18.86 45.10 -15.89
C THR A 13 18.40 44.62 -17.28
N SER A 14 19.28 43.97 -18.05
CA SER A 14 18.89 43.41 -19.33
C SER A 14 17.85 42.28 -19.11
N PRO A 15 16.89 42.05 -20.03
CA PRO A 15 15.92 40.95 -19.91
C PRO A 15 16.57 39.58 -19.70
N TRP A 16 17.75 39.38 -20.27
CA TRP A 16 18.51 38.14 -20.13
C TRP A 16 19.13 37.98 -18.74
N SER A 17 19.73 39.04 -18.16
CA SER A 17 20.32 38.97 -16.82
C SER A 17 19.25 38.83 -15.74
N LEU A 18 18.10 39.53 -15.91
CA LEU A 18 16.93 39.35 -15.04
C LEU A 18 16.35 37.93 -15.15
N GLY A 19 16.28 37.37 -16.36
CA GLY A 19 15.87 35.99 -16.58
C GLY A 19 16.78 34.96 -15.90
N PHE A 20 18.12 35.12 -16.06
CA PHE A 20 19.10 34.26 -15.40
C PHE A 20 19.06 34.37 -13.87
N SER A 21 18.90 35.59 -13.34
CA SER A 21 18.77 35.83 -11.90
C SER A 21 17.48 35.21 -11.35
N ALA A 22 16.35 35.38 -12.02
CA ALA A 22 15.08 34.77 -11.64
C ALA A 22 15.15 33.24 -11.68
N PHE A 23 15.79 32.68 -12.70
CA PHE A 23 16.00 31.23 -12.79
C PHE A 23 16.92 30.73 -11.66
N GLY A 24 18.02 31.42 -11.35
CA GLY A 24 18.90 31.07 -10.24
C GLY A 24 18.22 31.12 -8.89
N VAL A 25 17.40 32.12 -8.64
CA VAL A 25 16.57 32.23 -7.42
C VAL A 25 15.54 31.10 -7.36
N ALA A 26 14.80 30.86 -8.43
CA ALA A 26 13.83 29.77 -8.51
C ALA A 26 14.49 28.39 -8.31
N TYR A 27 15.67 28.18 -8.91
CA TYR A 27 16.45 26.97 -8.74
C TYR A 27 16.96 26.82 -7.29
N GLY A 28 17.44 27.90 -6.67
CA GLY A 28 17.85 27.89 -5.26
C GLY A 28 16.67 27.59 -4.30
N ILE A 29 15.54 28.23 -4.52
CA ILE A 29 14.30 27.97 -3.78
C ILE A 29 13.86 26.50 -3.97
N TYR A 30 13.89 26.01 -5.21
CA TYR A 30 13.55 24.61 -5.51
C TYR A 30 14.47 23.65 -4.77
N HIS A 31 15.79 23.86 -4.81
CA HIS A 31 16.74 22.99 -4.13
C HIS A 31 16.66 23.06 -2.61
N SER A 32 16.47 24.23 -2.04
CA SER A 32 16.24 24.41 -0.60
C SER A 32 14.97 23.70 -0.18
N TRP A 33 13.89 23.88 -0.95
CA TRP A 33 12.62 23.25 -0.69
C TRP A 33 12.68 21.71 -0.90
N ASP A 34 13.34 21.21 -1.97
CA ASP A 34 13.56 19.78 -2.17
C ASP A 34 14.38 19.17 -1.02
N ALA A 35 15.37 19.89 -0.51
CA ALA A 35 16.13 19.47 0.67
C ALA A 35 15.27 19.40 1.92
N THR A 36 14.37 20.36 2.15
CA THR A 36 13.42 20.31 3.29
C THR A 36 12.36 19.24 3.14
N GLN A 37 11.88 18.98 1.91
CA GLN A 37 10.90 17.93 1.63
C GLN A 37 11.48 16.51 1.67
N SER A 38 12.81 16.38 1.49
CA SER A 38 13.45 15.07 1.45
C SER A 38 13.66 14.42 2.81
N GLY A 39 13.48 15.19 3.90
CA GLY A 39 13.87 14.73 5.24
C GLY A 39 15.37 14.46 5.33
N SER A 40 15.86 14.01 6.48
CA SER A 40 17.23 13.56 6.62
C SER A 40 17.56 12.44 5.64
N LYS A 41 18.79 12.40 5.13
CA LYS A 41 19.28 11.26 4.35
C LYS A 41 18.95 9.99 5.13
N TYR A 42 18.31 9.04 4.45
CA TYR A 42 17.98 7.75 5.03
C TYR A 42 18.55 6.66 4.13
N ASP A 43 19.33 5.83 4.72
CA ASP A 43 19.79 4.59 4.14
C ASP A 43 19.52 3.48 5.15
N LEU A 44 18.83 2.45 4.71
CA LEU A 44 18.66 1.24 5.52
C LEU A 44 20.01 0.50 5.48
N GLY A 45 20.78 0.60 6.56
CA GLY A 45 22.12 0.02 6.65
C GLY A 45 22.16 -1.50 6.86
N GLU A 46 20.99 -2.12 7.11
CA GLU A 46 20.88 -3.53 7.49
C GLU A 46 21.09 -4.48 6.31
N ASP A 47 21.87 -5.55 6.54
CA ASP A 47 21.88 -6.72 5.67
C ASP A 47 20.64 -7.59 5.97
N LEU A 48 19.83 -7.83 4.95
CA LEU A 48 18.61 -8.60 5.06
C LEU A 48 18.77 -10.04 4.53
N ALA A 49 20.00 -10.54 4.44
CA ALA A 49 20.26 -11.91 4.03
C ALA A 49 19.47 -12.91 4.91
N GLY A 50 18.84 -13.89 4.28
CA GLY A 50 17.98 -14.86 4.96
C GLY A 50 16.59 -14.38 5.34
N LYS A 51 16.27 -13.07 5.20
CA LYS A 51 14.92 -12.53 5.42
C LYS A 51 14.10 -12.53 4.14
N THR A 52 12.79 -12.76 4.26
CA THR A 52 11.85 -12.84 3.14
C THR A 52 10.78 -11.76 3.25
N TYR A 53 10.59 -11.03 2.16
CA TYR A 53 9.60 -9.96 2.07
C TYR A 53 8.64 -10.18 0.91
N ILE A 54 7.36 -9.96 1.14
CA ILE A 54 6.31 -9.95 0.10
C ILE A 54 5.96 -8.50 -0.19
N VAL A 55 6.00 -8.09 -1.47
CA VAL A 55 5.64 -6.73 -1.89
C VAL A 55 4.53 -6.80 -2.92
N THR A 56 3.36 -6.22 -2.61
CA THR A 56 2.26 -6.10 -3.57
C THR A 56 2.42 -4.87 -4.45
N GLY A 57 2.00 -4.96 -5.71
CA GLY A 57 2.17 -3.86 -6.67
C GLY A 57 3.63 -3.53 -6.99
N ALA A 58 4.50 -4.53 -6.95
CA ALA A 58 5.96 -4.40 -7.09
C ALA A 58 6.45 -4.10 -8.52
N THR A 59 5.57 -3.81 -9.48
CA THR A 59 5.93 -3.59 -10.90
C THR A 59 6.02 -2.11 -11.30
N SER A 60 5.84 -1.19 -10.37
CA SER A 60 5.99 0.25 -10.63
C SER A 60 6.07 1.07 -9.34
N GLY A 61 6.60 2.29 -9.44
CA GLY A 61 6.57 3.29 -8.38
C GLY A 61 7.17 2.80 -7.06
N ILE A 62 6.49 3.10 -5.96
CA ILE A 62 6.98 2.82 -4.60
C ILE A 62 7.19 1.32 -4.36
N GLY A 63 6.28 0.46 -4.87
CA GLY A 63 6.41 -0.98 -4.71
C GLY A 63 7.62 -1.57 -5.45
N GLN A 64 7.93 -1.08 -6.66
CA GLN A 64 9.14 -1.46 -7.39
C GLN A 64 10.40 -1.01 -6.63
N ALA A 65 10.42 0.25 -6.18
CA ALA A 65 11.55 0.77 -5.40
C ALA A 65 11.74 0.03 -4.06
N ALA A 66 10.64 -0.33 -3.39
CA ALA A 66 10.71 -1.14 -2.17
C ALA A 66 11.30 -2.53 -2.44
N ALA A 67 10.86 -3.19 -3.51
CA ALA A 67 11.38 -4.50 -3.92
C ALA A 67 12.87 -4.41 -4.28
N GLU A 68 13.29 -3.37 -4.99
CA GLU A 68 14.70 -3.16 -5.38
C GLU A 68 15.58 -2.85 -4.16
N GLU A 69 15.16 -1.97 -3.27
CA GLU A 69 15.92 -1.61 -2.07
C GLU A 69 16.05 -2.77 -1.07
N LEU A 70 15.02 -3.61 -0.92
CA LEU A 70 15.09 -4.84 -0.14
C LEU A 70 16.05 -5.84 -0.80
N ALA A 71 15.96 -6.02 -2.12
CA ALA A 71 16.84 -6.90 -2.87
C ALA A 71 18.30 -6.45 -2.82
N LYS A 72 18.58 -5.16 -2.87
CA LYS A 72 19.91 -4.56 -2.74
C LYS A 72 20.60 -4.91 -1.41
N ARG A 73 19.78 -5.22 -0.39
CA ARG A 73 20.23 -5.65 0.95
C ARG A 73 20.15 -7.16 1.15
N ASN A 74 20.24 -7.92 0.08
CA ASN A 74 20.28 -9.39 0.05
C ASN A 74 18.99 -10.09 0.50
N ALA A 75 17.86 -9.38 0.66
CA ALA A 75 16.59 -10.01 1.01
C ALA A 75 16.09 -10.96 -0.09
N ARG A 76 15.37 -12.01 0.30
CA ARG A 76 14.48 -12.75 -0.58
C ARG A 76 13.21 -11.92 -0.81
N VAL A 77 12.93 -11.53 -2.04
CA VAL A 77 11.79 -10.67 -2.38
C VAL A 77 10.77 -11.42 -3.25
N ILE A 78 9.55 -11.51 -2.76
CA ILE A 78 8.40 -12.05 -3.49
C ILE A 78 7.59 -10.88 -4.04
N MET A 79 7.69 -10.65 -5.33
CA MET A 79 6.93 -9.64 -6.05
C MET A 79 5.53 -10.20 -6.37
N ALA A 80 4.51 -9.78 -5.62
CA ALA A 80 3.12 -10.13 -5.86
C ALA A 80 2.53 -9.18 -6.91
N CYS A 81 2.26 -9.67 -8.11
CA CYS A 81 1.99 -8.85 -9.29
C CYS A 81 0.79 -9.36 -10.09
N ARG A 82 -0.07 -8.45 -10.53
CA ARG A 82 -1.21 -8.76 -11.42
C ARG A 82 -0.73 -9.19 -12.81
N ASN A 83 0.14 -8.42 -13.43
CA ASN A 83 0.68 -8.70 -14.76
C ASN A 83 2.03 -9.41 -14.63
N ARG A 84 2.06 -10.67 -15.09
CA ARG A 84 3.23 -11.54 -14.99
C ARG A 84 4.37 -11.10 -15.91
N GLU A 85 4.07 -10.68 -17.15
CA GLU A 85 5.07 -10.27 -18.14
C GLU A 85 5.85 -9.06 -17.64
N LYS A 86 5.12 -8.03 -17.19
CA LYS A 86 5.70 -6.83 -16.58
C LYS A 86 6.49 -7.16 -15.31
N CYS A 87 6.01 -8.12 -14.51
CA CYS A 87 6.73 -8.57 -13.32
C CYS A 87 8.10 -9.17 -13.69
N VAL A 88 8.15 -10.01 -14.72
CA VAL A 88 9.40 -10.64 -15.17
C VAL A 88 10.38 -9.60 -15.72
N GLU A 89 9.90 -8.59 -16.43
CA GLU A 89 10.70 -7.47 -16.92
C GLU A 89 11.34 -6.70 -15.76
N VAL A 90 10.51 -6.21 -14.83
CA VAL A 90 10.98 -5.46 -13.65
C VAL A 90 11.90 -6.31 -12.76
N ARG A 91 11.59 -7.59 -12.56
CA ARG A 91 12.46 -8.52 -11.84
C ARG A 91 13.86 -8.60 -12.49
N ARG A 92 13.92 -8.65 -13.82
CA ARG A 92 15.19 -8.69 -14.54
C ARG A 92 16.02 -7.43 -14.28
N GLU A 93 15.39 -6.26 -14.30
CA GLU A 93 16.03 -5.00 -13.96
C GLU A 93 16.57 -5.01 -12.53
N ILE A 94 15.74 -5.39 -11.54
CA ILE A 94 16.15 -5.46 -10.14
C ILE A 94 17.36 -6.42 -9.96
N VAL A 95 17.30 -7.61 -10.57
CA VAL A 95 18.42 -8.58 -10.48
C VAL A 95 19.68 -8.04 -11.11
N LEU A 96 19.60 -7.32 -12.22
CA LEU A 96 20.76 -6.69 -12.86
C LEU A 96 21.37 -5.59 -11.99
N ASN A 97 20.54 -4.74 -11.41
CA ASN A 97 20.96 -3.60 -10.58
C ASN A 97 21.54 -4.04 -9.23
N THR A 98 20.92 -5.02 -8.59
CA THR A 98 21.26 -5.43 -7.22
C THR A 98 22.21 -6.63 -7.15
N ARG A 99 22.36 -7.39 -8.24
CA ARG A 99 23.05 -8.68 -8.30
C ARG A 99 22.41 -9.78 -7.43
N ASN A 100 21.29 -9.50 -6.79
CA ASN A 100 20.54 -10.47 -5.98
C ASN A 100 19.59 -11.27 -6.85
N LYS A 101 19.80 -12.59 -6.92
CA LYS A 101 18.97 -13.53 -7.67
C LYS A 101 17.73 -13.98 -6.90
N GLN A 102 17.62 -13.69 -5.60
CA GLN A 102 16.50 -14.11 -4.74
C GLN A 102 15.28 -13.17 -4.88
N VAL A 103 14.97 -12.76 -6.09
CA VAL A 103 13.79 -11.96 -6.45
C VAL A 103 12.87 -12.82 -7.30
N TYR A 104 11.63 -13.00 -6.88
CA TYR A 104 10.68 -13.92 -7.49
C TYR A 104 9.37 -13.26 -7.85
N CYS A 105 8.92 -13.41 -9.09
CA CYS A 105 7.59 -13.03 -9.52
C CYS A 105 6.56 -14.10 -9.13
N ARG A 106 5.47 -13.65 -8.50
CA ARG A 106 4.30 -14.48 -8.21
C ARG A 106 3.05 -13.74 -8.65
N GLN A 107 2.22 -14.39 -9.43
CA GLN A 107 0.97 -13.81 -9.88
C GLN A 107 0.01 -13.69 -8.70
N CYS A 108 -0.50 -12.48 -8.48
CA CYS A 108 -1.51 -12.14 -7.49
C CYS A 108 -2.24 -10.87 -7.96
N ASP A 109 -3.50 -11.03 -8.35
CA ASP A 109 -4.39 -9.90 -8.60
C ASP A 109 -5.26 -9.70 -7.35
N LEU A 110 -5.11 -8.55 -6.69
CA LEU A 110 -5.85 -8.25 -5.46
C LEU A 110 -7.35 -7.99 -5.71
N ALA A 111 -7.73 -7.68 -6.94
CA ALA A 111 -9.15 -7.58 -7.31
C ALA A 111 -9.77 -8.94 -7.67
N ASP A 112 -8.99 -9.97 -7.88
CA ASP A 112 -9.43 -11.34 -8.08
C ASP A 112 -9.14 -12.17 -6.83
N PHE A 113 -10.16 -12.43 -6.03
CA PHE A 113 -10.01 -13.11 -4.75
C PHE A 113 -9.55 -14.58 -4.89
N ASP A 114 -9.89 -15.27 -5.99
CA ASP A 114 -9.36 -16.62 -6.25
C ASP A 114 -7.88 -16.59 -6.64
N SER A 115 -7.43 -15.51 -7.30
CA SER A 115 -6.01 -15.27 -7.51
C SER A 115 -5.25 -15.14 -6.19
N ILE A 116 -5.84 -14.48 -5.19
CA ILE A 116 -5.27 -14.34 -3.85
C ILE A 116 -5.19 -15.72 -3.16
N VAL A 117 -6.26 -16.51 -3.17
CA VAL A 117 -6.26 -17.86 -2.62
C VAL A 117 -5.17 -18.71 -3.27
N SER A 118 -5.10 -18.72 -4.60
CA SER A 118 -4.05 -19.44 -5.34
C SER A 118 -2.64 -18.97 -4.99
N PHE A 119 -2.45 -17.67 -4.82
CA PHE A 119 -1.16 -17.10 -4.40
C PHE A 119 -0.76 -17.61 -3.02
N VAL A 120 -1.63 -17.46 -2.02
CA VAL A 120 -1.37 -17.89 -0.64
C VAL A 120 -1.17 -19.40 -0.55
N SER A 121 -1.99 -20.18 -1.25
CA SER A 121 -1.84 -21.65 -1.31
C SER A 121 -0.44 -22.07 -1.76
N LYS A 122 0.07 -21.44 -2.82
CA LYS A 122 1.43 -21.73 -3.34
C LYS A 122 2.55 -21.31 -2.38
N LEU A 123 2.33 -20.30 -1.55
CA LEU A 123 3.29 -19.89 -0.53
C LEU A 123 3.20 -20.75 0.73
N SER A 124 2.09 -21.47 0.92
CA SER A 124 1.85 -22.30 2.11
C SER A 124 2.25 -23.75 1.92
N LYS A 125 2.25 -24.25 0.67
CA LYS A 125 2.60 -25.64 0.36
C LYS A 125 3.20 -25.81 -1.04
N GLY A 126 4.14 -26.73 -1.18
CA GLY A 126 4.67 -27.20 -2.46
C GLY A 126 5.93 -26.45 -2.91
N LYS A 127 6.22 -26.48 -4.20
CA LYS A 127 7.48 -25.97 -4.80
C LYS A 127 7.83 -24.52 -4.45
N PHE A 128 6.83 -23.70 -4.13
CA PHE A 128 7.01 -22.29 -3.85
C PHE A 128 6.73 -21.93 -2.40
N GLU A 129 6.61 -22.94 -1.56
CA GLU A 129 6.44 -22.76 -0.13
C GLU A 129 7.53 -21.89 0.45
N LEU A 130 7.11 -21.00 1.34
CA LEU A 130 8.03 -20.14 2.09
C LEU A 130 8.18 -20.69 3.50
N ASP A 131 9.40 -20.95 3.86
CA ASP A 131 9.82 -21.34 5.21
C ASP A 131 9.71 -20.17 6.20
N ARG A 132 9.81 -18.92 5.67
CA ARG A 132 9.90 -17.73 6.47
C ARG A 132 9.35 -16.52 5.71
N ILE A 133 8.59 -15.66 6.42
CA ILE A 133 8.13 -14.36 5.96
C ILE A 133 8.44 -13.35 7.07
N ASP A 134 9.29 -12.37 6.80
CA ASP A 134 9.67 -11.32 7.76
C ASP A 134 8.90 -10.02 7.58
N GLY A 135 8.40 -9.80 6.39
CA GLY A 135 7.59 -8.61 6.15
C GLY A 135 6.66 -8.72 4.94
N ILE A 136 5.54 -8.01 5.04
CA ILE A 136 4.58 -7.83 3.95
C ILE A 136 4.40 -6.33 3.74
N VAL A 137 4.57 -5.88 2.50
CA VAL A 137 4.30 -4.50 2.09
C VAL A 137 3.05 -4.49 1.21
N HIS A 138 1.93 -4.09 1.79
CA HIS A 138 0.69 -3.80 1.06
C HIS A 138 0.81 -2.43 0.40
N ASN A 139 1.36 -2.41 -0.82
CA ASN A 139 1.58 -1.20 -1.58
C ASN A 139 0.66 -1.11 -2.81
N ALA A 140 0.15 -2.24 -3.30
CA ALA A 140 -0.74 -2.23 -4.45
C ALA A 140 -1.95 -1.33 -4.21
N GLY A 141 -2.26 -0.51 -5.18
CA GLY A 141 -3.43 0.36 -5.17
C GLY A 141 -3.75 0.83 -6.58
N THR A 142 -5.02 1.12 -6.80
CA THR A 142 -5.55 1.69 -8.05
C THR A 142 -6.52 2.81 -7.74
N MET A 143 -6.80 3.62 -8.74
CA MET A 143 -7.87 4.59 -8.77
C MET A 143 -8.47 4.53 -10.18
N GLU A 144 -9.63 3.88 -10.29
CA GLU A 144 -10.28 3.69 -11.58
C GLU A 144 -10.98 4.99 -12.00
N PRO A 145 -10.75 5.46 -13.23
CA PRO A 145 -11.37 6.71 -13.73
C PRO A 145 -12.88 6.56 -13.93
N GLU A 146 -13.39 5.34 -14.04
CA GLU A 146 -14.80 5.00 -14.20
C GLU A 146 -15.15 3.87 -13.25
N ARG A 147 -16.43 3.79 -12.85
CA ARG A 147 -16.91 2.70 -12.02
C ARG A 147 -16.82 1.37 -12.79
N LYS A 148 -16.05 0.45 -12.23
CA LYS A 148 -15.93 -0.94 -12.69
C LYS A 148 -16.12 -1.86 -11.49
N VAL A 149 -16.55 -3.07 -11.73
CA VAL A 149 -16.67 -4.10 -10.70
C VAL A 149 -15.81 -5.31 -11.07
N ASN A 150 -15.33 -6.00 -10.05
CA ASN A 150 -14.67 -7.29 -10.22
C ASN A 150 -15.69 -8.41 -10.47
N LYS A 151 -15.23 -9.65 -10.59
CA LYS A 151 -16.10 -10.82 -10.82
C LYS A 151 -17.05 -11.13 -9.64
N ASP A 152 -16.74 -10.65 -8.44
CA ASP A 152 -17.57 -10.78 -7.24
C ASP A 152 -18.56 -9.61 -7.09
N GLY A 153 -18.65 -8.70 -8.10
CA GLY A 153 -19.57 -7.56 -8.10
C GLY A 153 -19.11 -6.37 -7.25
N ILE A 154 -17.87 -6.38 -6.77
CA ILE A 154 -17.32 -5.33 -5.89
C ILE A 154 -16.59 -4.29 -6.73
N GLU A 155 -16.75 -3.00 -6.39
CA GLU A 155 -16.08 -1.90 -7.07
C GLU A 155 -14.56 -2.12 -7.09
N GLN A 156 -13.93 -1.90 -8.24
CA GLN A 156 -12.56 -2.30 -8.56
C GLN A 156 -11.51 -1.64 -7.68
N THR A 157 -11.69 -0.34 -7.34
CA THR A 157 -10.76 0.38 -6.45
C THR A 157 -10.86 -0.15 -5.02
N LEU A 158 -12.08 -0.38 -4.55
CA LEU A 158 -12.35 -0.97 -3.23
C LEU A 158 -11.83 -2.41 -3.16
N ALA A 159 -12.09 -3.21 -4.20
CA ALA A 159 -11.62 -4.59 -4.29
C ALA A 159 -10.09 -4.67 -4.21
N THR A 160 -9.37 -3.81 -4.95
CA THR A 160 -7.91 -3.82 -4.99
C THR A 160 -7.28 -3.25 -3.72
N ASN A 161 -7.73 -2.05 -3.28
CA ASN A 161 -7.03 -1.28 -2.24
C ASN A 161 -7.33 -1.80 -0.84
N HIS A 162 -8.53 -2.33 -0.60
CA HIS A 162 -8.95 -2.76 0.73
C HIS A 162 -9.26 -4.26 0.80
N MET A 163 -10.24 -4.75 0.03
CA MET A 163 -10.74 -6.12 0.17
C MET A 163 -9.67 -7.17 -0.13
N GLY A 164 -8.84 -6.94 -1.15
CA GLY A 164 -7.75 -7.84 -1.51
C GLY A 164 -6.63 -7.86 -0.47
N ALA A 165 -6.27 -6.70 0.10
CA ALA A 165 -5.30 -6.62 1.17
C ALA A 165 -5.84 -7.30 2.45
N PHE A 166 -7.12 -7.10 2.78
CA PHE A 166 -7.81 -7.78 3.87
C PHE A 166 -7.75 -9.31 3.71
N LEU A 167 -8.20 -9.81 2.56
CA LEU A 167 -8.24 -11.24 2.28
C LEU A 167 -6.85 -11.87 2.29
N MET A 168 -5.87 -11.25 1.61
CA MET A 168 -4.50 -11.76 1.54
C MET A 168 -3.86 -11.84 2.94
N THR A 169 -4.03 -10.80 3.74
CA THR A 169 -3.50 -10.77 5.11
C THR A 169 -4.15 -11.86 5.96
N GLY A 170 -5.49 -11.95 5.93
CA GLY A 170 -6.22 -12.95 6.69
C GLY A 170 -5.81 -14.38 6.36
N LEU A 171 -5.70 -14.72 5.08
CA LEU A 171 -5.30 -16.06 4.63
C LEU A 171 -3.83 -16.40 4.99
N LEU A 172 -2.96 -15.40 5.12
CA LEU A 172 -1.57 -15.61 5.54
C LEU A 172 -1.41 -15.70 7.05
N LEU A 173 -2.38 -15.23 7.83
CA LEU A 173 -2.23 -14.96 9.25
C LEU A 173 -1.79 -16.17 10.07
N GLU A 174 -2.39 -17.34 9.83
CA GLU A 174 -2.03 -18.59 10.53
C GLU A 174 -0.56 -18.96 10.27
N LYS A 175 -0.11 -18.87 9.03
CA LYS A 175 1.29 -19.13 8.65
C LYS A 175 2.25 -18.13 9.33
N LEU A 176 1.87 -16.86 9.39
CA LEU A 176 2.69 -15.81 10.01
C LEU A 176 2.79 -15.98 11.53
N GLN A 177 1.71 -16.39 12.18
CA GLN A 177 1.69 -16.64 13.63
C GLN A 177 2.42 -17.94 14.00
N ALA A 178 2.43 -18.92 13.10
CA ALA A 178 3.08 -20.22 13.33
C ALA A 178 4.62 -20.14 13.34
N GLN A 179 5.20 -19.13 12.70
CA GLN A 179 6.66 -19.01 12.64
C GLN A 179 7.23 -18.30 13.90
N PRO A 180 8.46 -18.65 14.33
CA PRO A 180 9.05 -18.10 15.56
C PRO A 180 9.57 -16.66 15.39
N ASN A 181 9.90 -16.24 14.17
CA ASN A 181 10.47 -14.93 13.91
C ASN A 181 9.40 -13.84 13.86
N PRO A 182 9.73 -12.60 14.23
CA PRO A 182 8.82 -11.48 14.15
C PRO A 182 8.46 -11.16 12.68
N VAL A 183 7.22 -10.69 12.46
CA VAL A 183 6.69 -10.29 11.16
C VAL A 183 6.24 -8.85 11.20
N ARG A 184 6.53 -8.10 10.16
CA ARG A 184 6.03 -6.73 9.98
C ARG A 184 5.08 -6.64 8.80
N ILE A 185 3.85 -6.22 9.05
CA ILE A 185 2.87 -5.92 8.00
C ILE A 185 2.79 -4.40 7.86
N VAL A 186 3.12 -3.90 6.68
CA VAL A 186 3.13 -2.45 6.39
C VAL A 186 2.12 -2.14 5.31
N PHE A 187 1.18 -1.25 5.62
CA PHE A 187 0.24 -0.69 4.65
C PHE A 187 0.75 0.65 4.14
N VAL A 188 0.91 0.75 2.83
CA VAL A 188 1.28 2.02 2.17
C VAL A 188 0.02 2.85 1.97
N ASN A 189 -0.12 3.88 2.77
CA ASN A 189 -1.31 4.71 2.80
C ASN A 189 -0.97 6.20 2.60
N THR A 190 -1.85 7.10 2.94
CA THR A 190 -1.71 8.53 2.72
C THR A 190 -2.39 9.33 3.83
N ASN A 191 -1.89 10.53 4.11
CA ASN A 191 -2.55 11.46 5.04
C ASN A 191 -3.90 12.01 4.52
N LEU A 192 -4.33 11.65 3.32
CA LEU A 192 -5.66 11.98 2.81
C LEU A 192 -6.79 11.43 3.69
N ILE A 193 -6.52 10.38 4.47
CA ILE A 193 -7.47 9.80 5.43
C ILE A 193 -7.88 10.79 6.54
N GLN A 194 -7.06 11.80 6.82
CA GLN A 194 -7.36 12.84 7.80
C GLN A 194 -8.33 13.91 7.26
N LYS A 195 -8.63 13.91 5.95
CA LYS A 195 -9.60 14.83 5.34
C LYS A 195 -11.03 14.40 5.67
N LYS A 196 -11.99 15.29 5.38
CA LYS A 196 -13.43 15.02 5.54
C LYS A 196 -13.89 13.90 4.60
N THR A 197 -13.56 12.66 4.94
CA THR A 197 -13.93 11.45 4.19
C THR A 197 -14.57 10.48 5.17
N GLU A 198 -15.69 9.87 4.80
CA GLU A 198 -16.43 8.92 5.64
C GLU A 198 -16.76 7.67 4.85
N LEU A 199 -16.85 6.53 5.53
CA LEU A 199 -17.34 5.31 4.93
C LEU A 199 -18.87 5.35 4.89
N ASN A 200 -19.43 5.25 3.70
CA ASN A 200 -20.87 5.15 3.51
C ASN A 200 -21.28 3.67 3.36
N PHE A 201 -21.67 3.02 4.44
CA PHE A 201 -22.08 1.61 4.40
C PHE A 201 -23.42 1.39 3.69
N ALA A 202 -24.24 2.41 3.51
CA ALA A 202 -25.46 2.31 2.70
C ALA A 202 -25.15 2.19 1.21
N ASN A 203 -24.01 2.77 0.79
CA ASN A 203 -23.51 2.65 -0.58
C ASN A 203 -22.00 2.36 -0.57
N PHE A 204 -21.58 1.31 0.15
CA PHE A 204 -20.18 0.96 0.28
C PHE A 204 -19.56 0.42 -1.02
N ASN A 205 -20.40 -0.07 -1.94
CA ASN A 205 -19.99 -0.52 -3.28
C ASN A 205 -19.93 0.61 -4.31
N GLU A 206 -20.09 1.88 -3.88
CA GLU A 206 -20.01 3.06 -4.74
C GLU A 206 -20.95 2.97 -5.96
N GLU A 207 -22.18 2.52 -5.74
CA GLU A 207 -23.22 2.46 -6.77
C GLU A 207 -23.55 3.86 -7.28
N LEU A 208 -23.85 3.95 -8.58
CA LEU A 208 -24.29 5.19 -9.21
C LEU A 208 -25.80 5.14 -9.47
N GLN A 209 -26.40 6.33 -9.50
CA GLN A 209 -27.80 6.49 -9.83
C GLN A 209 -28.09 5.90 -11.23
N PRO A 210 -29.08 5.00 -11.38
CA PRO A 210 -29.49 4.51 -12.69
C PRO A 210 -30.11 5.62 -13.53
N LYS A 211 -30.08 5.47 -14.87
CA LYS A 211 -30.64 6.47 -15.79
C LYS A 211 -32.13 6.76 -15.55
N LYS A 212 -32.85 5.78 -15.05
CA LYS A 212 -34.25 5.89 -14.60
C LYS A 212 -34.29 5.43 -13.16
N ALA A 213 -34.12 6.37 -12.22
CA ALA A 213 -34.24 6.10 -10.79
C ALA A 213 -35.73 6.12 -10.43
N GLU A 214 -36.24 5.00 -9.94
CA GLU A 214 -37.66 4.84 -9.57
C GLU A 214 -37.85 5.00 -8.06
N THR A 215 -36.94 4.40 -7.27
CA THR A 215 -37.02 4.47 -5.80
C THR A 215 -36.30 5.67 -5.21
N ASP A 216 -36.65 6.06 -4.00
CA ASP A 216 -35.97 7.16 -3.31
C ASP A 216 -34.53 6.79 -2.92
N GLU A 217 -34.25 5.50 -2.70
CA GLU A 217 -32.92 4.98 -2.47
C GLU A 217 -32.04 5.14 -3.70
N GLU A 218 -32.54 4.80 -4.91
CA GLU A 218 -31.83 5.03 -6.17
C GLU A 218 -31.58 6.51 -6.44
N LYS A 219 -32.55 7.38 -6.13
CA LYS A 219 -32.43 8.85 -6.30
C LYS A 219 -31.39 9.45 -5.35
N ALA A 220 -31.13 8.79 -4.21
CA ALA A 220 -30.11 9.21 -3.25
C ALA A 220 -28.67 8.87 -3.69
N LEU A 221 -28.48 8.00 -4.68
CA LEU A 221 -27.17 7.62 -5.18
C LEU A 221 -26.49 8.77 -5.97
N PRO A 222 -25.15 8.82 -5.98
CA PRO A 222 -24.40 9.82 -6.78
C PRO A 222 -24.72 9.71 -8.27
N LYS A 223 -24.90 10.84 -8.94
CA LYS A 223 -25.13 10.88 -10.41
C LYS A 223 -23.87 10.75 -11.23
N LYS A 224 -22.70 11.05 -10.62
CA LYS A 224 -21.41 11.04 -11.31
C LYS A 224 -20.38 10.29 -10.50
N TRP A 225 -19.49 9.63 -11.21
CA TRP A 225 -18.32 8.98 -10.63
C TRP A 225 -17.30 10.02 -10.17
N ASP A 226 -16.82 9.89 -8.94
CA ASP A 226 -15.72 10.67 -8.39
C ASP A 226 -14.61 9.70 -7.96
N ALA A 227 -13.69 9.42 -8.86
CA ALA A 227 -12.59 8.49 -8.64
C ALA A 227 -11.74 8.86 -7.42
N TYR A 228 -11.56 10.16 -7.17
CA TYR A 228 -10.73 10.64 -6.07
C TYR A 228 -11.41 10.45 -4.71
N GLU A 229 -12.72 10.70 -4.62
CA GLU A 229 -13.49 10.45 -3.39
C GLU A 229 -13.54 8.96 -3.09
N VAL A 230 -13.77 8.10 -4.10
CA VAL A 230 -13.73 6.64 -3.96
C VAL A 230 -12.36 6.19 -3.46
N TYR A 231 -11.28 6.66 -4.10
CA TYR A 231 -9.92 6.35 -3.67
C TYR A 231 -9.67 6.73 -2.20
N LYS A 232 -10.08 7.93 -1.76
CA LYS A 232 -9.94 8.36 -0.36
C LYS A 232 -10.68 7.42 0.61
N ARG A 233 -11.90 7.01 0.26
CA ARG A 233 -12.68 6.07 1.09
C ARG A 233 -12.00 4.71 1.18
N THR A 234 -11.45 4.19 0.09
CA THR A 234 -10.72 2.92 0.14
C THR A 234 -9.46 3.01 1.00
N LYS A 235 -8.75 4.15 0.98
CA LYS A 235 -7.59 4.37 1.83
C LYS A 235 -7.96 4.56 3.31
N LEU A 236 -9.11 5.15 3.59
CA LEU A 236 -9.66 5.21 4.95
C LEU A 236 -10.04 3.79 5.45
N ALA A 237 -10.69 2.98 4.61
CA ALA A 237 -11.01 1.60 4.94
C ALA A 237 -9.74 0.76 5.21
N GLU A 238 -8.71 0.91 4.38
CA GLU A 238 -7.42 0.24 4.59
C GLU A 238 -6.76 0.67 5.91
N ALA A 239 -6.81 1.97 6.27
CA ALA A 239 -6.26 2.48 7.53
C ALA A 239 -7.02 1.93 8.75
N MET A 240 -8.35 1.92 8.69
CA MET A 240 -9.20 1.32 9.74
C MET A 240 -8.91 -0.17 9.91
N PHE A 241 -8.73 -0.89 8.81
CA PHE A 241 -8.34 -2.30 8.85
C PHE A 241 -6.96 -2.49 9.49
N ALA A 242 -5.96 -1.72 9.09
CA ALA A 242 -4.61 -1.79 9.63
C ALA A 242 -4.58 -1.53 11.15
N LYS A 243 -5.36 -0.54 11.62
CA LYS A 243 -5.49 -0.21 13.03
C LYS A 243 -6.16 -1.34 13.82
N ASP A 244 -7.30 -1.85 13.33
CA ASP A 244 -8.03 -2.94 13.97
C ASP A 244 -7.20 -4.23 14.01
N LEU A 245 -6.49 -4.53 12.93
CA LEU A 245 -5.58 -5.67 12.84
C LEU A 245 -4.42 -5.54 13.85
N SER A 246 -3.85 -4.34 13.99
CA SER A 246 -2.80 -4.07 14.99
C SER A 246 -3.29 -4.31 16.41
N ASP A 247 -4.50 -3.83 16.72
CA ASP A 247 -5.11 -4.00 18.05
C ASP A 247 -5.37 -5.48 18.36
N LYS A 248 -5.82 -6.26 17.36
CA LYS A 248 -6.07 -7.71 17.48
C LYS A 248 -4.80 -8.55 17.62
N LEU A 249 -3.69 -8.11 17.03
CA LEU A 249 -2.43 -8.85 17.00
C LEU A 249 -1.41 -8.40 18.07
N LYS A 250 -1.83 -7.59 19.05
CA LYS A 250 -0.94 -6.99 20.08
C LYS A 250 -0.10 -8.01 20.85
N ASP A 251 -0.62 -9.21 21.06
CA ASP A 251 0.01 -10.27 21.85
C ASP A 251 0.68 -11.36 20.98
N THR A 252 0.97 -11.05 19.71
CA THR A 252 1.57 -11.98 18.76
C THR A 252 2.96 -11.54 18.30
N ASN A 253 3.63 -12.38 17.50
CA ASN A 253 4.89 -12.06 16.82
C ASN A 253 4.72 -11.08 15.63
N ILE A 254 3.49 -10.63 15.33
CA ILE A 254 3.19 -9.79 14.17
C ILE A 254 3.01 -8.34 14.62
N THR A 255 3.69 -7.40 13.97
CA THR A 255 3.46 -5.97 14.11
C THR A 255 2.82 -5.41 12.85
N VAL A 256 1.84 -4.52 13.03
CA VAL A 256 1.15 -3.84 11.92
C VAL A 256 1.42 -2.36 12.02
N THR A 257 1.87 -1.78 10.92
CA THR A 257 2.18 -0.35 10.81
C THR A 257 1.64 0.22 9.50
N MET A 258 1.49 1.51 9.44
CA MET A 258 1.12 2.24 8.24
C MET A 258 2.22 3.21 7.86
N ALA A 259 2.50 3.38 6.57
CA ALA A 259 3.52 4.29 6.08
C ALA A 259 2.95 5.25 5.03
N ASP A 260 3.15 6.56 5.22
CA ASP A 260 2.79 7.60 4.25
C ASP A 260 4.03 8.01 3.45
N PRO A 261 4.12 7.64 2.16
CA PRO A 261 5.20 8.04 1.28
C PRO A 261 5.17 9.53 0.91
N GLY A 262 4.09 10.21 1.25
CA GLY A 262 3.77 11.55 0.77
C GLY A 262 3.33 11.56 -0.70
N ARG A 263 3.03 12.75 -1.22
CA ARG A 263 2.62 12.90 -2.62
C ARG A 263 3.78 12.52 -3.54
N THR A 264 3.57 11.50 -4.35
CA THR A 264 4.59 10.90 -5.22
C THR A 264 4.08 10.85 -6.65
N LYS A 265 4.97 11.06 -7.60
CA LYS A 265 4.66 10.86 -9.01
C LYS A 265 4.38 9.39 -9.28
N SER A 266 3.11 9.02 -9.32
CA SER A 266 2.66 7.64 -9.50
C SER A 266 1.68 7.53 -10.68
N ASN A 267 1.40 6.31 -11.11
CA ASN A 267 0.37 6.07 -12.12
C ASN A 267 -1.04 6.48 -11.62
N ILE A 268 -1.27 6.46 -10.31
CA ILE A 268 -2.50 6.94 -9.67
C ILE A 268 -2.64 8.47 -9.87
N ALA A 269 -1.57 9.24 -9.67
CA ALA A 269 -1.57 10.68 -9.90
C ALA A 269 -1.85 11.03 -11.38
N LYS A 270 -1.38 10.22 -12.32
CA LYS A 270 -1.66 10.44 -13.76
C LYS A 270 -3.13 10.29 -14.12
N ALA A 271 -3.88 9.45 -13.41
CA ALA A 271 -5.32 9.29 -13.62
C ALA A 271 -6.10 10.55 -13.18
N VAL A 272 -5.66 11.22 -12.11
CA VAL A 272 -6.23 12.52 -11.68
C VAL A 272 -5.89 13.64 -12.65
N ASP A 273 -4.64 13.68 -13.16
CA ASP A 273 -4.18 14.74 -14.07
C ASP A 273 -4.92 14.72 -15.42
N GLY A 274 -5.53 13.60 -15.81
CA GLY A 274 -6.31 13.47 -17.04
C GLY A 274 -7.62 14.28 -17.05
N GLU A 275 -8.19 14.56 -15.87
CA GLU A 275 -9.45 15.28 -15.72
C GLU A 275 -9.25 16.82 -15.55
N MET A 276 -8.01 17.27 -15.39
CA MET A 276 -7.76 18.73 -15.24
C MET A 276 -7.88 19.46 -16.58
N PHE A 277 -8.66 20.53 -16.56
CA PHE A 277 -8.87 21.40 -17.73
C PHE A 277 -7.51 21.87 -18.32
N PHE A 278 -7.38 21.84 -19.65
CA PHE A 278 -6.12 22.08 -20.39
C PHE A 278 -5.35 23.33 -19.93
N LEU A 279 -6.04 24.41 -19.60
CA LEU A 279 -5.42 25.68 -19.14
C LEU A 279 -4.82 25.55 -17.73
N SER A 280 -5.47 24.83 -16.82
CA SER A 280 -4.96 24.56 -15.47
C SER A 280 -3.74 23.63 -15.51
N ARG A 281 -3.72 22.70 -16.45
CA ARG A 281 -2.59 21.81 -16.69
C ARG A 281 -1.33 22.58 -17.13
N TRP A 282 -1.49 23.61 -17.94
CA TRP A 282 -0.37 24.43 -18.46
C TRP A 282 0.17 25.41 -17.39
N LEU A 283 -0.73 26.03 -16.63
CA LEU A 283 -0.39 27.01 -15.59
C LEU A 283 0.04 26.37 -14.27
N LEU A 284 -0.57 25.25 -13.88
CA LEU A 284 -0.35 24.60 -12.58
C LEU A 284 0.70 23.50 -12.63
N LYS A 285 1.02 22.93 -13.80
CA LYS A 285 2.07 21.90 -13.93
C LYS A 285 3.45 22.38 -13.48
N PRO A 286 3.95 23.59 -13.86
CA PRO A 286 5.22 24.07 -13.32
C PRO A 286 5.15 24.31 -11.81
N ILE A 287 4.00 24.75 -11.31
CA ILE A 287 3.75 24.99 -9.88
C ILE A 287 3.66 23.65 -9.12
N SER A 288 2.96 22.65 -9.64
CA SER A 288 2.88 21.32 -9.00
C SER A 288 4.23 20.58 -9.05
N PHE A 289 5.00 20.77 -10.11
CA PHE A 289 6.38 20.27 -10.22
C PHE A 289 7.30 20.96 -9.21
N ALA A 290 7.11 22.28 -8.99
CA ALA A 290 7.88 23.03 -8.00
C ALA A 290 7.45 22.72 -6.54
N PHE A 291 6.20 22.34 -6.30
CA PHE A 291 5.61 22.33 -4.96
C PHE A 291 5.17 20.96 -4.41
N GLY A 292 5.44 19.81 -5.06
CA GLY A 292 4.82 18.72 -4.39
C GLY A 292 5.11 17.27 -4.71
N GLU A 293 5.75 16.94 -5.79
CA GLU A 293 5.93 15.52 -6.11
C GLU A 293 7.30 15.01 -5.66
N ARG A 294 7.30 14.05 -4.74
CA ARG A 294 8.52 13.36 -4.32
C ARG A 294 8.99 12.39 -5.41
N ARG A 295 10.30 12.32 -5.59
CA ARG A 295 10.90 11.22 -6.35
C ARG A 295 10.65 9.90 -5.62
N VAL A 296 10.51 8.82 -6.38
CA VAL A 296 10.17 7.49 -5.84
C VAL A 296 11.21 7.00 -4.82
N GLU A 297 12.50 7.32 -5.06
CA GLU A 297 13.63 6.97 -4.16
C GLU A 297 13.53 7.64 -2.78
N LYS A 298 12.84 8.78 -2.70
CA LYS A 298 12.56 9.46 -1.42
C LYS A 298 11.27 8.95 -0.80
N ALA A 299 10.28 8.67 -1.63
CA ALA A 299 8.95 8.22 -1.21
C ALA A 299 8.95 6.80 -0.61
N VAL A 300 9.89 5.96 -1.02
CA VAL A 300 10.03 4.60 -0.49
C VAL A 300 10.59 4.53 0.93
N ARG A 301 11.29 5.58 1.39
CA ARG A 301 12.00 5.60 2.68
C ARG A 301 11.13 5.28 3.90
N PRO A 302 9.94 5.89 4.11
CA PRO A 302 9.10 5.53 5.23
C PRO A 302 8.59 4.08 5.16
N VAL A 303 8.42 3.53 3.96
CA VAL A 303 8.03 2.12 3.78
C VAL A 303 9.16 1.19 4.19
N LEU A 304 10.39 1.47 3.77
CA LEU A 304 11.58 0.70 4.17
C LEU A 304 11.84 0.80 5.67
N TYR A 305 11.69 2.00 6.23
CA TYR A 305 11.79 2.23 7.67
C TYR A 305 10.78 1.37 8.43
N ALA A 306 9.51 1.39 8.02
CA ALA A 306 8.48 0.61 8.69
C ALA A 306 8.70 -0.90 8.57
N VAL A 307 9.14 -1.41 7.40
CA VAL A 307 9.18 -2.85 7.14
C VAL A 307 10.49 -3.52 7.58
N ALA A 308 11.62 -2.80 7.57
CA ALA A 308 12.93 -3.44 7.73
C ALA A 308 13.88 -2.77 8.73
N ASP A 309 13.65 -1.49 9.12
CA ASP A 309 14.55 -0.78 10.02
C ASP A 309 14.49 -1.37 11.45
N PRO A 310 15.64 -1.62 12.10
CA PRO A 310 15.69 -2.09 13.49
C PRO A 310 14.98 -1.15 14.48
N ALA A 311 14.98 0.15 14.23
CA ALA A 311 14.28 1.12 15.09
C ALA A 311 12.77 0.88 15.20
N MET A 312 12.20 0.14 14.26
CA MET A 312 10.79 -0.25 14.26
C MET A 312 10.54 -1.62 14.89
N GLU A 313 11.56 -2.27 15.47
CA GLU A 313 11.38 -3.54 16.12
C GLU A 313 10.49 -3.39 17.37
N GLY A 314 9.47 -4.24 17.46
CA GLY A 314 8.48 -4.18 18.53
C GLY A 314 7.50 -3.00 18.47
N GLN A 315 7.68 -2.06 17.56
CA GLN A 315 6.76 -0.93 17.40
C GLN A 315 5.45 -1.40 16.75
N ARG A 316 4.31 -1.08 17.36
CA ARG A 316 2.99 -1.58 16.97
C ARG A 316 2.00 -0.42 16.80
N GLY A 317 1.10 -0.54 15.84
CA GLY A 317 0.03 0.43 15.66
C GLY A 317 0.51 1.84 15.36
N ILE A 318 1.67 1.97 14.71
CA ILE A 318 2.27 3.26 14.37
C ILE A 318 1.94 3.63 12.93
N PHE A 319 1.57 4.87 12.73
CA PHE A 319 1.48 5.50 11.42
C PHE A 319 2.73 6.36 11.18
N VAL A 320 3.60 5.91 10.29
CA VAL A 320 4.85 6.58 9.95
C VAL A 320 4.62 7.59 8.83
N ASN A 321 4.94 8.85 9.08
CA ASN A 321 4.84 9.88 8.05
C ASN A 321 6.03 9.88 7.08
N ARG A 322 5.95 10.74 6.06
CA ARG A 322 7.00 10.91 5.04
C ARG A 322 8.40 11.26 5.59
N GLU A 323 8.49 11.73 6.83
CA GLU A 323 9.75 12.08 7.51
C GLU A 323 10.22 10.98 8.48
N ARG A 324 9.54 9.83 8.47
CA ARG A 324 9.77 8.68 9.37
C ARG A 324 9.50 8.98 10.85
N LYS A 325 8.62 9.93 11.10
CA LYS A 325 8.09 10.21 12.43
C LYS A 325 6.70 9.61 12.57
N GLU A 326 6.34 9.27 13.77
CA GLU A 326 4.98 8.88 14.10
C GLU A 326 4.02 10.04 13.85
N GLN A 327 2.85 9.73 13.35
CA GLN A 327 1.73 10.65 13.23
C GLN A 327 0.44 9.98 13.70
N GLU A 328 -0.54 10.77 14.05
CA GLU A 328 -1.85 10.28 14.47
C GLU A 328 -2.60 9.61 13.32
N TRP A 329 -3.35 8.58 13.63
CA TRP A 329 -4.21 7.87 12.67
C TRP A 329 -5.37 8.72 12.16
N GLY A 330 -5.81 9.68 12.98
CA GLY A 330 -6.99 10.51 12.74
C GLY A 330 -8.24 9.95 13.42
N GLU A 331 -9.08 10.86 13.90
CA GLU A 331 -10.28 10.58 14.70
C GLU A 331 -11.17 9.48 14.12
N LYS A 332 -11.37 9.50 12.79
CA LYS A 332 -12.24 8.52 12.11
C LYS A 332 -11.70 7.10 12.13
N VAL A 333 -10.37 6.96 12.09
CA VAL A 333 -9.72 5.64 12.14
C VAL A 333 -9.84 5.05 13.55
N GLU A 334 -9.93 5.88 14.57
CA GLU A 334 -10.09 5.45 15.96
C GLU A 334 -11.53 4.99 16.32
N ASP A 335 -12.53 5.24 15.46
CA ASP A 335 -13.90 4.81 15.68
C ASP A 335 -14.03 3.27 15.63
N ALA A 336 -14.11 2.66 16.82
CA ALA A 336 -14.16 1.22 16.98
C ALA A 336 -15.43 0.58 16.42
N ASP A 337 -16.57 1.29 16.42
CA ASP A 337 -17.83 0.76 15.91
C ASP A 337 -17.82 0.71 14.39
N VAL A 338 -17.29 1.75 13.76
CA VAL A 338 -17.10 1.79 12.32
C VAL A 338 -16.08 0.73 11.88
N ARG A 339 -14.99 0.53 12.61
CA ARG A 339 -14.00 -0.53 12.33
C ARG A 339 -14.61 -1.93 12.42
N ARG A 340 -15.41 -2.23 13.45
CA ARG A 340 -16.11 -3.52 13.57
C ARG A 340 -17.07 -3.77 12.40
N LYS A 341 -17.83 -2.75 12.01
CA LYS A 341 -18.74 -2.84 10.86
C LYS A 341 -17.99 -3.07 9.56
N LEU A 342 -16.86 -2.37 9.37
CA LEU A 342 -15.99 -2.55 8.20
C LEU A 342 -15.44 -3.98 8.15
N TRP A 343 -14.92 -4.49 9.28
CA TRP A 343 -14.38 -5.84 9.39
C TRP A 343 -15.44 -6.89 8.98
N ALA A 344 -16.60 -6.87 9.61
CA ALA A 344 -17.69 -7.81 9.30
C ALA A 344 -18.16 -7.70 7.83
N THR A 345 -18.17 -6.49 7.27
CA THR A 345 -18.49 -6.29 5.84
C THR A 345 -17.43 -6.89 4.94
N SER A 346 -16.16 -6.69 5.28
CA SER A 346 -15.01 -7.22 4.51
C SER A 346 -14.97 -8.75 4.53
N GLU A 347 -15.21 -9.38 5.68
CA GLU A 347 -15.35 -10.85 5.80
C GLU A 347 -16.43 -11.39 4.88
N ARG A 348 -17.63 -10.81 4.98
CA ARG A 348 -18.78 -11.24 4.19
C ARG A 348 -18.54 -11.07 2.69
N TRP A 349 -18.01 -9.93 2.25
CA TRP A 349 -17.83 -9.61 0.84
C TRP A 349 -16.68 -10.40 0.20
N THR A 350 -15.64 -10.68 0.96
CA THR A 350 -14.54 -11.54 0.49
C THR A 350 -14.85 -13.03 0.64
N ARG A 351 -15.99 -13.41 1.22
CA ARG A 351 -16.31 -14.79 1.59
C ARG A 351 -15.15 -15.44 2.31
N PHE A 352 -14.62 -14.72 3.30
CA PHE A 352 -13.39 -15.11 3.97
C PHE A 352 -13.43 -16.52 4.57
N PRO A 353 -14.49 -16.94 5.31
CA PRO A 353 -14.53 -18.27 5.89
C PRO A 353 -14.44 -19.39 4.85
N GLU A 354 -15.17 -19.27 3.74
CA GLU A 354 -15.18 -20.27 2.67
C GLU A 354 -13.83 -20.36 1.96
N ARG A 355 -13.17 -19.21 1.74
CA ARG A 355 -11.85 -19.16 1.11
C ARG A 355 -10.72 -19.66 2.03
N LEU A 356 -10.87 -19.45 3.33
CA LEU A 356 -9.96 -20.02 4.31
C LEU A 356 -10.11 -21.56 4.36
N GLU A 357 -11.34 -22.06 4.32
CA GLU A 357 -11.61 -23.50 4.21
C GLU A 357 -10.97 -24.09 2.94
N GLN A 358 -11.13 -23.42 1.78
CA GLN A 358 -10.46 -23.84 0.53
C GLN A 358 -8.94 -23.90 0.67
N LEU A 359 -8.33 -22.92 1.36
CA LEU A 359 -6.90 -22.92 1.64
C LEU A 359 -6.51 -24.11 2.53
N HIS A 360 -7.27 -24.38 3.60
CA HIS A 360 -7.03 -25.51 4.48
C HIS A 360 -7.14 -26.86 3.75
N GLN A 361 -8.15 -27.03 2.92
CA GLN A 361 -8.31 -28.21 2.07
C GLN A 361 -7.14 -28.39 1.11
N PHE A 362 -6.62 -27.31 0.52
CA PHE A 362 -5.44 -27.36 -0.33
C PHE A 362 -4.19 -27.77 0.46
N ILE A 363 -4.00 -27.22 1.66
CA ILE A 363 -2.86 -27.55 2.52
C ILE A 363 -2.97 -29.02 3.03
N ALA A 364 -4.18 -29.46 3.41
CA ALA A 364 -4.46 -30.81 3.87
C ALA A 364 -4.41 -31.86 2.76
N GLY A 365 -4.77 -31.51 1.53
CA GLY A 365 -4.81 -32.41 0.34
C GLY A 365 -3.44 -32.93 -0.17
N GLY A 366 -2.39 -33.03 0.69
CA GLY A 366 -1.30 -33.92 0.53
C GLY A 366 -1.79 -35.35 0.73
N GLU A 367 -1.01 -36.35 0.32
CA GLU A 367 -1.34 -37.78 0.17
C GLU A 367 -2.16 -38.44 1.30
N ASP A 368 -2.34 -37.83 2.47
CA ASP A 368 -3.07 -38.37 3.64
C ASP A 368 -4.22 -37.52 4.18
N GLY A 369 -4.58 -36.37 3.58
CA GLY A 369 -5.74 -35.59 4.00
C GLY A 369 -5.69 -35.00 5.43
N LYS A 370 -4.53 -35.00 6.09
CA LYS A 370 -4.34 -34.47 7.45
C LYS A 370 -3.63 -33.13 7.43
N LEU A 371 -4.06 -32.24 8.30
CA LEU A 371 -3.30 -31.01 8.58
C LEU A 371 -1.88 -31.40 9.05
N PRO A 372 -0.84 -30.62 8.70
CA PRO A 372 0.48 -30.82 9.29
C PRO A 372 0.38 -30.83 10.82
N ALA A 373 0.99 -31.83 11.47
CA ALA A 373 0.90 -32.04 12.92
C ALA A 373 1.23 -30.80 13.77
N ALA A 374 2.10 -29.91 13.26
CA ALA A 374 2.42 -28.62 13.89
C ALA A 374 1.25 -27.62 13.85
N LEU A 375 0.38 -27.67 12.83
CA LEU A 375 -0.84 -26.86 12.76
C LEU A 375 -1.97 -27.48 13.56
N GLU A 376 -2.07 -28.82 13.61
CA GLU A 376 -3.02 -29.52 14.50
C GLU A 376 -2.69 -29.27 15.99
N ALA A 377 -1.43 -29.36 16.38
CA ALA A 377 -1.01 -29.08 17.76
C ALA A 377 -1.31 -27.64 18.18
N LYS A 378 -1.02 -26.66 17.34
CA LYS A 378 -1.30 -25.23 17.61
C LYS A 378 -2.79 -24.91 17.50
N ALA A 379 -3.54 -25.53 16.62
CA ALA A 379 -5.00 -25.42 16.59
C ALA A 379 -5.63 -26.03 17.86
N ALA A 380 -5.09 -27.12 18.38
CA ALA A 380 -5.49 -27.73 19.64
C ALA A 380 -5.11 -26.87 20.86
N GLU A 381 -3.90 -26.30 20.89
CA GLU A 381 -3.46 -25.35 21.93
C GLU A 381 -4.29 -24.05 21.90
N ALA A 382 -4.56 -23.49 20.74
CA ALA A 382 -5.42 -22.32 20.57
C ALA A 382 -6.87 -22.61 20.99
N SER A 383 -7.37 -23.83 20.72
CA SER A 383 -8.70 -24.30 21.14
C SER A 383 -8.77 -24.53 22.65
N SER A 384 -7.74 -25.11 23.26
CA SER A 384 -7.67 -25.33 24.71
C SER A 384 -7.47 -24.03 25.49
N ALA A 385 -6.85 -23.02 24.90
CA ALA A 385 -6.67 -21.68 25.49
C ALA A 385 -7.87 -20.75 25.24
N GLY A 386 -9.00 -21.25 24.68
CA GLY A 386 -10.15 -20.43 24.31
C GLY A 386 -9.86 -19.44 23.16
N ARG A 387 -8.70 -19.57 22.52
CA ARG A 387 -8.22 -18.72 21.42
C ARG A 387 -8.27 -19.48 20.10
N SER A 388 -9.44 -19.87 19.67
CA SER A 388 -9.64 -20.36 18.31
C SER A 388 -9.37 -19.21 17.33
N TRP A 389 -8.80 -19.49 16.15
CA TRP A 389 -8.76 -18.54 15.05
C TRP A 389 -10.18 -17.95 14.76
N LYS A 390 -11.25 -18.73 15.04
CA LYS A 390 -12.64 -18.22 15.07
C LYS A 390 -12.81 -17.10 16.08
N THR A 391 -12.16 -17.14 17.25
CA THR A 391 -12.21 -16.06 18.24
C THR A 391 -11.36 -14.84 17.87
N LEU A 392 -10.28 -14.97 17.12
CA LEU A 392 -9.52 -13.84 16.57
C LEU A 392 -10.31 -13.07 15.50
N TRP A 393 -11.26 -13.75 14.84
CA TRP A 393 -12.09 -13.17 13.78
C TRP A 393 -13.52 -12.82 14.24
N LEU A 394 -13.99 -13.28 15.39
CA LEU A 394 -15.35 -13.09 15.89
C LEU A 394 -15.49 -11.96 16.95
N TRP A 395 -14.44 -11.17 17.23
CA TRP A 395 -14.52 -10.03 18.16
C TRP A 395 -14.37 -8.68 17.47
#